data_73eea462806869574e0caf7e0f176322
#
_entry.id   73eea462806869574e0caf7e0f176322
#
_cell.length_a   1.000
_cell.length_b   1.000
_cell.length_c   1.000
_cell.angle_alpha   90.00
_cell.angle_beta   90.00
_cell.angle_gamma   90.00
#
_symmetry.space_group_name_H-M   'P 1'
#
loop_
_entity.id
_entity.type
_entity.pdbx_description
1 polymer ?
#
loop_
_entity_poly.entity_id
_entity_poly.type
_entity_poly.pdbx_seq_one_letter_code
_entity_poly.pdbx_strand_id
1 'polypeptide(L)'
;MKTWFKTWYGPNNAVLVLAGDIDVATAREKVAKYFGDIPASPTMAQPKVDVAVLKTNGRTELEDKVPQVMVRRMWNVPQVGTRDTDMLDLFSDVLGGSASSRLDKRLVHQEKLVDSVGTGNWASQLGGNFFVSAMVKQGVDPARVEAIIDEELNKLIAEGPTAEELARAKTSYESNFIRGIERIGGFGGKADVLASCAIYENNPGCFRDSLKAVAAATPAQVRQNLEKLWDEV
;
A
#
# COMPACT_ATOMS: atom_id res chain seq x y z
N MET A 1 -28.48 -1.53 -13.01
CA MET A 1 -27.27 -0.97 -13.65
C MET A 1 -27.39 0.53 -13.92
N LYS A 2 -28.34 1.04 -14.74
CA LYS A 2 -28.47 2.49 -15.04
C LYS A 2 -28.62 3.39 -13.80
N THR A 3 -29.41 3.01 -12.81
CA THR A 3 -29.60 3.78 -11.56
C THR A 3 -28.29 3.89 -10.78
N TRP A 4 -27.53 2.80 -10.68
CA TRP A 4 -26.24 2.78 -10.00
C TRP A 4 -25.23 3.77 -10.64
N PHE A 5 -25.11 3.76 -11.98
CA PHE A 5 -24.26 4.74 -12.68
C PHE A 5 -24.70 6.18 -12.45
N LYS A 6 -26.00 6.46 -12.53
CA LYS A 6 -26.53 7.81 -12.27
C LYS A 6 -26.25 8.29 -10.85
N THR A 7 -26.19 7.37 -9.88
CA THR A 7 -25.92 7.71 -8.49
C THR A 7 -24.43 7.97 -8.26
N TRP A 8 -23.54 7.12 -8.80
CA TRP A 8 -22.13 7.10 -8.40
C TRP A 8 -21.18 7.81 -9.36
N TYR A 9 -21.57 8.00 -10.62
CA TYR A 9 -20.69 8.54 -11.67
C TYR A 9 -21.05 9.96 -12.08
N GLY A 10 -21.33 10.82 -11.12
CA GLY A 10 -21.53 12.25 -11.39
C GLY A 10 -20.24 13.04 -11.19
N PRO A 11 -20.16 14.27 -11.78
CA PRO A 11 -18.99 15.13 -11.66
C PRO A 11 -18.68 15.54 -10.22
N ASN A 12 -19.66 15.53 -9.34
CA ASN A 12 -19.50 15.77 -7.90
C ASN A 12 -18.93 14.59 -7.11
N ASN A 13 -18.69 13.45 -7.78
CA ASN A 13 -18.02 12.27 -7.22
C ASN A 13 -16.83 11.84 -8.10
N ALA A 14 -16.23 12.77 -8.81
CA ALA A 14 -15.09 12.51 -9.68
C ALA A 14 -14.04 13.62 -9.54
N VAL A 15 -12.80 13.24 -9.69
CA VAL A 15 -11.67 14.17 -9.78
C VAL A 15 -11.08 14.06 -11.17
N LEU A 16 -10.99 15.18 -11.88
CA LEU A 16 -10.32 15.28 -13.17
C LEU A 16 -8.95 15.91 -12.96
N VAL A 17 -7.92 15.19 -13.36
CA VAL A 17 -6.54 15.72 -13.37
C VAL A 17 -6.04 15.80 -14.79
N LEU A 18 -5.51 16.96 -15.15
CA LEU A 18 -4.84 17.22 -16.41
C LEU A 18 -3.35 17.44 -16.14
N ALA A 19 -2.51 16.66 -16.75
CA ALA A 19 -1.06 16.78 -16.65
C ALA A 19 -0.43 16.71 -18.05
N GLY A 20 0.43 17.66 -18.37
CA GLY A 20 1.07 17.75 -19.67
C GLY A 20 1.40 19.20 -20.04
N ASP A 21 1.67 19.45 -21.31
CA ASP A 21 1.93 20.78 -21.85
C ASP A 21 0.61 21.51 -22.12
N ILE A 22 0.00 22.03 -21.06
CA ILE A 22 -1.26 22.76 -21.10
C ILE A 22 -1.27 23.85 -20.01
N ASP A 23 -1.64 25.08 -20.39
CA ASP A 23 -1.86 26.16 -19.43
C ASP A 23 -3.23 26.09 -18.76
N VAL A 24 -3.34 26.73 -17.59
CA VAL A 24 -4.54 26.68 -16.75
C VAL A 24 -5.76 27.30 -17.43
N ALA A 25 -5.59 28.38 -18.25
CA ALA A 25 -6.70 29.05 -18.93
C ALA A 25 -7.31 28.12 -19.97
N THR A 26 -6.48 27.55 -20.83
CA THR A 26 -6.88 26.56 -21.84
C THR A 26 -7.52 25.35 -21.19
N ALA A 27 -6.94 24.82 -20.09
CA ALA A 27 -7.50 23.70 -19.36
C ALA A 27 -8.92 24.00 -18.86
N ARG A 28 -9.13 25.16 -18.24
CA ARG A 28 -10.46 25.59 -17.74
C ARG A 28 -11.49 25.75 -18.87
N GLU A 29 -11.10 26.36 -19.99
CA GLU A 29 -11.98 26.50 -21.17
C GLU A 29 -12.42 25.12 -21.69
N LYS A 30 -11.46 24.19 -21.85
CA LYS A 30 -11.74 22.84 -22.35
C LYS A 30 -12.61 22.04 -21.37
N VAL A 31 -12.30 22.09 -20.08
CA VAL A 31 -13.11 21.40 -19.06
C VAL A 31 -14.54 21.95 -19.02
N ALA A 32 -14.70 23.27 -19.03
CA ALA A 32 -16.03 23.88 -19.06
C ALA A 32 -16.81 23.49 -20.33
N LYS A 33 -16.14 23.47 -21.49
CA LYS A 33 -16.76 23.08 -22.76
C LYS A 33 -17.25 21.63 -22.81
N TYR A 34 -16.47 20.69 -22.27
CA TYR A 34 -16.74 19.25 -22.42
C TYR A 34 -17.44 18.61 -21.22
N PHE A 35 -17.38 19.23 -20.05
CA PHE A 35 -17.92 18.67 -18.80
C PHE A 35 -18.86 19.64 -18.05
N GLY A 36 -18.94 20.91 -18.47
CA GLY A 36 -19.65 21.94 -17.72
C GLY A 36 -21.17 21.79 -17.67
N ASP A 37 -21.76 21.09 -18.63
CA ASP A 37 -23.20 20.82 -18.73
C ASP A 37 -23.62 19.48 -18.11
N ILE A 38 -22.70 18.69 -17.58
CA ILE A 38 -23.00 17.41 -16.97
C ILE A 38 -23.66 17.65 -15.59
N PRO A 39 -24.89 17.18 -15.37
CA PRO A 39 -25.58 17.40 -14.10
C PRO A 39 -24.92 16.61 -12.96
N ALA A 40 -24.90 17.20 -11.77
CA ALA A 40 -24.44 16.51 -10.57
C ALA A 40 -25.32 15.31 -10.24
N SER A 41 -24.69 14.26 -9.73
CA SER A 41 -25.41 13.13 -9.12
C SER A 41 -26.03 13.52 -7.77
N PRO A 42 -27.00 12.76 -7.23
CA PRO A 42 -27.47 12.96 -5.86
C PRO A 42 -26.32 12.98 -4.86
N THR A 43 -26.47 13.77 -3.80
CA THR A 43 -25.47 13.80 -2.72
C THR A 43 -25.34 12.42 -2.07
N MET A 44 -24.10 11.93 -1.96
CA MET A 44 -23.79 10.64 -1.39
C MET A 44 -23.13 10.80 -0.01
N ALA A 45 -23.59 10.02 0.95
CA ALA A 45 -22.90 9.89 2.21
C ALA A 45 -21.59 9.10 2.00
N GLN A 46 -20.48 9.64 2.50
CA GLN A 46 -19.23 8.90 2.53
C GLN A 46 -19.33 7.85 3.64
N PRO A 47 -19.10 6.56 3.33
CA PRO A 47 -19.09 5.54 4.35
C PRO A 47 -17.93 5.76 5.33
N LYS A 48 -18.22 5.57 6.61
CA LYS A 48 -17.21 5.52 7.67
C LYS A 48 -17.12 4.09 8.16
N VAL A 49 -15.95 3.54 8.15
CA VAL A 49 -15.70 2.15 8.56
C VAL A 49 -14.46 2.15 9.43
N ASP A 50 -14.54 1.45 10.56
CA ASP A 50 -13.37 1.14 11.38
C ASP A 50 -12.60 -0.04 10.76
N VAL A 51 -11.32 -0.17 11.08
CA VAL A 51 -10.52 -1.33 10.68
C VAL A 51 -11.17 -2.59 11.26
N ALA A 52 -11.43 -3.56 10.39
CA ALA A 52 -12.04 -4.81 10.83
C ALA A 52 -11.06 -5.61 11.69
N VAL A 53 -11.44 -5.87 12.93
CA VAL A 53 -10.66 -6.69 13.88
C VAL A 53 -11.17 -8.13 13.81
N LEU A 54 -10.27 -9.07 13.60
CA LEU A 54 -10.57 -10.49 13.63
C LEU A 54 -10.65 -10.97 15.09
N LYS A 55 -11.72 -11.66 15.46
CA LYS A 55 -11.85 -12.26 16.78
C LYS A 55 -10.97 -13.49 16.98
N THR A 56 -10.62 -14.15 15.89
CA THR A 56 -9.76 -15.33 15.84
C THR A 56 -9.02 -15.39 14.51
N ASN A 57 -7.81 -15.91 14.52
CA ASN A 57 -7.06 -16.14 13.30
C ASN A 57 -7.77 -17.19 12.43
N GLY A 58 -7.89 -16.88 11.13
CA GLY A 58 -8.43 -17.81 10.15
C GLY A 58 -7.32 -18.50 9.36
N ARG A 59 -7.53 -19.77 9.00
CA ARG A 59 -6.71 -20.50 8.05
C ARG A 59 -7.60 -21.05 6.95
N THR A 60 -7.20 -20.84 5.70
CA THR A 60 -7.88 -21.41 4.52
C THR A 60 -6.83 -22.09 3.64
N GLU A 61 -7.12 -23.30 3.20
CA GLU A 61 -6.30 -24.03 2.25
C GLU A 61 -7.11 -24.20 0.96
N LEU A 62 -6.50 -23.90 -0.16
CA LEU A 62 -7.08 -24.01 -1.49
C LEU A 62 -6.18 -24.90 -2.33
N GLU A 63 -6.78 -25.88 -3.00
CA GLU A 63 -6.10 -26.75 -3.97
C GLU A 63 -6.31 -26.21 -5.38
N ASP A 64 -5.24 -26.15 -6.16
CA ASP A 64 -5.30 -25.80 -7.57
C ASP A 64 -4.18 -26.52 -8.35
N LYS A 65 -4.29 -26.55 -9.68
CA LYS A 65 -3.29 -27.11 -10.58
C LYS A 65 -2.13 -26.14 -10.79
N VAL A 66 -1.37 -25.90 -9.76
CA VAL A 66 -0.24 -24.96 -9.75
C VAL A 66 1.08 -25.70 -9.49
N PRO A 67 2.22 -25.20 -9.98
CA PRO A 67 3.51 -25.88 -9.83
C PRO A 67 4.07 -25.85 -8.41
N GLN A 68 3.63 -24.88 -7.59
CA GLN A 68 4.20 -24.63 -6.27
C GLN A 68 3.15 -24.23 -5.25
N VAL A 69 3.45 -24.46 -3.98
CA VAL A 69 2.64 -23.99 -2.87
C VAL A 69 2.93 -22.50 -2.63
N MET A 70 1.86 -21.71 -2.49
CA MET A 70 1.95 -20.32 -2.02
C MET A 70 1.51 -20.27 -0.55
N VAL A 71 2.37 -19.76 0.31
CA VAL A 71 2.00 -19.34 1.66
C VAL A 71 1.67 -17.85 1.61
N ARG A 72 0.50 -17.46 2.13
CA ARG A 72 0.10 -16.05 2.23
C ARG A 72 -0.47 -15.75 3.62
N ARG A 73 0.06 -14.73 4.25
CA ARG A 73 -0.44 -14.15 5.48
C ARG A 73 -1.02 -12.78 5.18
N MET A 74 -2.14 -12.43 5.82
CA MET A 74 -2.82 -11.15 5.61
C MET A 74 -3.33 -10.60 6.94
N TRP A 75 -3.20 -9.28 7.11
CA TRP A 75 -3.72 -8.52 8.25
C TRP A 75 -4.52 -7.33 7.73
N ASN A 76 -5.60 -6.99 8.43
CA ASN A 76 -6.32 -5.76 8.14
C ASN A 76 -5.51 -4.56 8.66
N VAL A 77 -5.47 -3.49 7.89
CA VAL A 77 -4.71 -2.28 8.22
C VAL A 77 -5.55 -1.03 7.95
N PRO A 78 -5.17 0.12 8.52
CA PRO A 78 -5.86 1.38 8.28
C PRO A 78 -5.93 1.78 6.81
N GLN A 79 -6.83 2.71 6.53
CA GLN A 79 -7.03 3.31 5.22
C GLN A 79 -5.83 4.16 4.77
N VAL A 80 -5.75 4.38 3.46
CA VAL A 80 -4.79 5.30 2.84
C VAL A 80 -4.92 6.73 3.41
N GLY A 81 -3.82 7.48 3.39
CA GLY A 81 -3.77 8.87 3.88
C GLY A 81 -3.56 8.99 5.40
N THR A 82 -3.24 7.90 6.07
CA THR A 82 -2.86 7.92 7.47
C THR A 82 -1.34 7.80 7.62
N ARG A 83 -0.80 8.37 8.69
CA ARG A 83 0.63 8.20 9.02
C ARG A 83 1.00 6.73 9.25
N ASP A 84 0.05 5.94 9.69
CA ASP A 84 0.22 4.50 9.91
C ASP A 84 0.53 3.78 8.58
N THR A 85 -0.09 4.20 7.48
CA THR A 85 0.19 3.69 6.14
C THR A 85 1.64 3.95 5.68
N ASP A 86 2.16 5.16 5.88
CA ASP A 86 3.54 5.50 5.53
C ASP A 86 4.55 4.65 6.33
N MET A 87 4.26 4.38 7.60
CA MET A 87 5.12 3.55 8.46
C MET A 87 5.04 2.07 8.05
N LEU A 88 3.86 1.58 7.63
CA LEU A 88 3.69 0.23 7.11
C LEU A 88 4.42 0.02 5.78
N ASP A 89 4.51 1.03 4.93
CA ASP A 89 5.27 0.95 3.69
C ASP A 89 6.78 0.77 3.97
N LEU A 90 7.33 1.53 4.93
CA LEU A 90 8.71 1.36 5.38
C LEU A 90 8.95 -0.02 6.00
N PHE A 91 8.02 -0.47 6.84
CA PHE A 91 8.06 -1.79 7.44
C PHE A 91 8.03 -2.90 6.38
N SER A 92 7.15 -2.76 5.38
CA SER A 92 7.05 -3.68 4.26
C SER A 92 8.40 -3.83 3.54
N ASP A 93 9.05 -2.72 3.20
CA ASP A 93 10.35 -2.74 2.50
C ASP A 93 11.44 -3.45 3.33
N VAL A 94 11.48 -3.20 4.65
CA VAL A 94 12.43 -3.84 5.57
C VAL A 94 12.16 -5.34 5.71
N LEU A 95 10.89 -5.74 5.81
CA LEU A 95 10.52 -7.13 6.06
C LEU A 95 10.72 -8.03 4.83
N GLY A 96 10.20 -7.62 3.65
CA GLY A 96 10.19 -8.47 2.47
C GLY A 96 10.08 -7.73 1.13
N GLY A 97 10.21 -6.39 1.11
CA GLY A 97 10.00 -5.58 -0.10
C GLY A 97 11.20 -5.50 -1.05
N SER A 98 12.34 -6.08 -0.70
CA SER A 98 13.57 -6.01 -1.52
C SER A 98 14.45 -7.24 -1.33
N ALA A 99 15.40 -7.44 -2.26
CA ALA A 99 16.41 -8.51 -2.17
C ALA A 99 17.35 -8.39 -0.95
N SER A 100 17.34 -7.25 -0.28
CA SER A 100 18.11 -7.02 0.96
C SER A 100 17.23 -7.05 2.22
N SER A 101 15.96 -7.35 2.10
CA SER A 101 15.01 -7.46 3.20
C SER A 101 15.28 -8.70 4.08
N ARG A 102 14.70 -8.73 5.28
CA ARG A 102 14.93 -9.82 6.24
C ARG A 102 14.48 -11.17 5.72
N LEU A 103 13.23 -11.25 5.21
CA LEU A 103 12.66 -12.49 4.70
C LEU A 103 13.38 -12.98 3.43
N ASP A 104 13.74 -12.08 2.51
CA ASP A 104 14.45 -12.46 1.29
C ASP A 104 15.84 -13.06 1.63
N LYS A 105 16.62 -12.37 2.47
CA LYS A 105 17.90 -12.88 2.95
C LYS A 105 17.78 -14.27 3.57
N ARG A 106 16.79 -14.46 4.44
CA ARG A 106 16.66 -15.71 5.20
C ARG A 106 16.05 -16.82 4.35
N LEU A 107 14.89 -16.59 3.73
CA LEU A 107 14.15 -17.64 3.02
C LEU A 107 14.69 -17.96 1.64
N VAL A 108 15.17 -16.94 0.87
CA VAL A 108 15.65 -17.15 -0.49
C VAL A 108 17.14 -17.47 -0.50
N HIS A 109 17.96 -16.70 0.22
CA HIS A 109 19.41 -16.79 0.11
C HIS A 109 20.07 -17.75 1.09
N GLN A 110 19.73 -17.69 2.38
CA GLN A 110 20.35 -18.51 3.43
C GLN A 110 19.78 -19.91 3.47
N GLU A 111 18.48 -20.06 3.74
CA GLU A 111 17.83 -21.35 3.91
C GLU A 111 17.32 -21.95 2.59
N LYS A 112 17.15 -21.13 1.55
CA LYS A 112 16.76 -21.53 0.19
C LYS A 112 15.46 -22.35 0.12
N LEU A 113 14.49 -21.99 0.96
CA LEU A 113 13.21 -22.67 1.10
C LEU A 113 12.15 -22.19 0.12
N VAL A 114 12.30 -20.97 -0.39
CA VAL A 114 11.36 -20.35 -1.33
C VAL A 114 12.07 -19.87 -2.57
N ASP A 115 11.33 -19.71 -3.68
CA ASP A 115 11.85 -19.07 -4.89
C ASP A 115 11.72 -17.56 -4.81
N SER A 116 10.68 -17.09 -4.12
CA SER A 116 10.47 -15.67 -3.88
C SER A 116 9.67 -15.46 -2.61
N VAL A 117 9.89 -14.33 -1.96
CA VAL A 117 9.06 -13.80 -0.89
C VAL A 117 8.85 -12.32 -1.14
N GLY A 118 7.70 -11.82 -0.76
CA GLY A 118 7.37 -10.41 -0.87
C GLY A 118 6.37 -9.99 0.17
N THR A 119 6.39 -8.72 0.49
CA THR A 119 5.45 -8.05 1.39
C THR A 119 4.84 -6.86 0.69
N GLY A 120 3.67 -6.46 1.13
CA GLY A 120 3.02 -5.28 0.61
C GLY A 120 1.97 -4.73 1.56
N ASN A 121 1.79 -3.42 1.49
CA ASN A 121 0.73 -2.70 2.16
C ASN A 121 -0.25 -2.20 1.09
N TRP A 122 -1.46 -2.75 1.08
CA TRP A 122 -2.53 -2.37 0.15
C TRP A 122 -3.60 -1.61 0.90
N ALA A 123 -3.33 -0.35 1.19
CA ALA A 123 -4.30 0.55 1.76
C ALA A 123 -5.27 1.07 0.69
N SER A 124 -6.55 1.12 1.04
CA SER A 124 -7.65 1.64 0.23
C SER A 124 -8.45 2.67 1.03
N GLN A 125 -9.50 3.24 0.46
CA GLN A 125 -10.28 4.31 1.07
C GLN A 125 -10.91 3.94 2.42
N LEU A 126 -11.37 2.71 2.59
CA LEU A 126 -12.10 2.27 3.78
C LEU A 126 -11.28 1.36 4.70
N GLY A 127 -10.10 0.97 4.30
CA GLY A 127 -9.23 0.05 5.00
C GLY A 127 -8.27 -0.59 4.02
N GLY A 128 -7.41 -1.47 4.49
CA GLY A 128 -6.43 -2.15 3.65
C GLY A 128 -6.02 -3.50 4.17
N ASN A 129 -5.05 -4.09 3.50
CA ASN A 129 -4.42 -5.32 3.91
C ASN A 129 -2.89 -5.18 3.83
N PHE A 130 -2.23 -5.52 4.93
CA PHE A 130 -0.82 -5.88 4.89
C PHE A 130 -0.71 -7.35 4.57
N PHE A 131 0.24 -7.75 3.75
CA PHE A 131 0.44 -9.16 3.42
C PHE A 131 1.91 -9.55 3.34
N VAL A 132 2.17 -10.83 3.61
CA VAL A 132 3.40 -11.55 3.30
C VAL A 132 3.03 -12.70 2.37
N SER A 133 3.76 -12.88 1.28
CA SER A 133 3.53 -13.95 0.31
C SER A 133 4.85 -14.64 -0.03
N ALA A 134 4.90 -15.97 0.00
CA ALA A 134 6.08 -16.75 -0.30
C ALA A 134 5.76 -17.91 -1.24
N MET A 135 6.56 -18.08 -2.29
CA MET A 135 6.48 -19.23 -3.22
C MET A 135 7.41 -20.33 -2.74
N VAL A 136 6.82 -21.35 -2.13
CA VAL A 136 7.55 -22.45 -1.46
C VAL A 136 8.14 -23.39 -2.51
N LYS A 137 9.40 -23.76 -2.38
CA LYS A 137 10.04 -24.73 -3.29
C LYS A 137 9.43 -26.11 -3.15
N GLN A 138 9.44 -26.84 -4.24
CA GLN A 138 8.95 -28.22 -4.27
C GLN A 138 9.69 -29.10 -3.24
N GLY A 139 8.94 -29.86 -2.47
CA GLY A 139 9.48 -30.75 -1.42
C GLY A 139 9.82 -30.06 -0.09
N VAL A 140 9.60 -28.75 0.02
CA VAL A 140 9.75 -28.02 1.28
C VAL A 140 8.42 -28.02 2.03
N ASP A 141 8.46 -28.24 3.34
CA ASP A 141 7.29 -28.12 4.20
C ASP A 141 6.89 -26.65 4.37
N PRO A 142 5.67 -26.25 3.94
CA PRO A 142 5.17 -24.88 4.10
C PRO A 142 5.16 -24.40 5.55
N ALA A 143 4.95 -25.28 6.53
CA ALA A 143 4.93 -24.92 7.94
C ALA A 143 6.28 -24.36 8.42
N ARG A 144 7.40 -24.84 7.86
CA ARG A 144 8.73 -24.27 8.13
C ARG A 144 8.87 -22.84 7.63
N VAL A 145 8.32 -22.56 6.45
CA VAL A 145 8.32 -21.21 5.87
C VAL A 145 7.45 -20.27 6.71
N GLU A 146 6.27 -20.73 7.13
CA GLU A 146 5.38 -19.97 8.00
C GLU A 146 6.04 -19.62 9.33
N ALA A 147 6.71 -20.58 9.97
CA ALA A 147 7.42 -20.36 11.24
C ALA A 147 8.52 -19.28 11.12
N ILE A 148 9.26 -19.26 10.00
CA ILE A 148 10.29 -18.25 9.75
C ILE A 148 9.68 -16.88 9.48
N ILE A 149 8.56 -16.82 8.76
CA ILE A 149 7.82 -15.56 8.56
C ILE A 149 7.38 -14.99 9.91
N ASP A 150 6.80 -15.82 10.77
CA ASP A 150 6.36 -15.41 12.10
C ASP A 150 7.52 -14.95 12.99
N GLU A 151 8.66 -15.65 12.94
CA GLU A 151 9.85 -15.28 13.70
C GLU A 151 10.41 -13.91 13.28
N GLU A 152 10.59 -13.67 11.98
CA GLU A 152 11.12 -12.40 11.48
C GLU A 152 10.14 -11.25 11.67
N LEU A 153 8.85 -11.51 11.51
CA LEU A 153 7.79 -10.54 11.76
C LEU A 153 7.78 -10.12 13.25
N ASN A 154 7.71 -11.09 14.16
CA ASN A 154 7.70 -10.83 15.60
C ASN A 154 8.96 -10.11 16.06
N LYS A 155 10.12 -10.49 15.53
CA LYS A 155 11.39 -9.83 15.80
C LYS A 155 11.38 -8.37 15.35
N LEU A 156 10.86 -8.10 14.14
CA LEU A 156 10.81 -6.74 13.62
C LEU A 156 9.79 -5.87 14.39
N ILE A 157 8.68 -6.44 14.85
CA ILE A 157 7.72 -5.74 15.73
C ILE A 157 8.36 -5.42 17.08
N ALA A 158 9.03 -6.37 17.72
CA ALA A 158 9.61 -6.20 19.04
C ALA A 158 10.82 -5.26 19.08
N GLU A 159 11.71 -5.36 18.09
CA GLU A 159 13.00 -4.62 18.06
C GLU A 159 12.94 -3.36 17.18
N GLY A 160 12.02 -3.30 16.22
CA GLY A 160 12.02 -2.31 15.16
C GLY A 160 13.09 -2.55 14.09
N PRO A 161 13.11 -1.71 13.05
CA PRO A 161 14.18 -1.74 12.05
C PRO A 161 15.49 -1.17 12.62
N THR A 162 16.61 -1.68 12.17
CA THR A 162 17.89 -1.01 12.41
C THR A 162 17.97 0.31 11.65
N ALA A 163 18.86 1.21 12.06
CA ALA A 163 19.06 2.49 11.38
C ALA A 163 19.45 2.30 9.89
N GLU A 164 20.24 1.27 9.60
CA GLU A 164 20.67 0.95 8.24
C GLU A 164 19.51 0.39 7.38
N GLU A 165 18.69 -0.52 7.93
CA GLU A 165 17.50 -1.03 7.26
C GLU A 165 16.52 0.09 6.93
N LEU A 166 16.25 0.97 7.90
CA LEU A 166 15.38 2.12 7.70
C LEU A 166 15.93 3.11 6.67
N ALA A 167 17.23 3.37 6.67
CA ALA A 167 17.86 4.25 5.69
C ALA A 167 17.70 3.69 4.26
N ARG A 168 17.87 2.37 4.06
CA ARG A 168 17.62 1.73 2.78
C ARG A 168 16.16 1.82 2.35
N ALA A 169 15.22 1.53 3.26
CA ALA A 169 13.79 1.62 2.98
C ALA A 169 13.37 3.04 2.55
N LYS A 170 13.85 4.08 3.25
CA LYS A 170 13.61 5.48 2.86
C LYS A 170 14.15 5.80 1.47
N THR A 171 15.37 5.38 1.17
CA THR A 171 15.98 5.59 -0.16
C THR A 171 15.19 4.87 -1.25
N SER A 172 14.72 3.65 -0.98
CA SER A 172 13.87 2.87 -1.88
C SER A 172 12.55 3.60 -2.15
N TYR A 173 11.86 4.05 -1.10
CA TYR A 173 10.61 4.80 -1.17
C TYR A 173 10.76 6.07 -2.04
N GLU A 174 11.73 6.92 -1.72
CA GLU A 174 12.00 8.15 -2.45
C GLU A 174 12.36 7.89 -3.91
N SER A 175 13.23 6.92 -4.17
CA SER A 175 13.66 6.56 -5.52
C SER A 175 12.50 6.00 -6.36
N ASN A 176 11.60 5.22 -5.76
CA ASN A 176 10.41 4.70 -6.44
C ASN A 176 9.44 5.83 -6.78
N PHE A 177 9.24 6.77 -5.84
CA PHE A 177 8.42 7.94 -6.06
C PHE A 177 8.97 8.80 -7.21
N ILE A 178 10.26 9.15 -7.19
CA ILE A 178 10.90 9.96 -8.24
C ILE A 178 10.74 9.29 -9.61
N ARG A 179 11.08 8.00 -9.72
CA ARG A 179 10.90 7.24 -10.97
C ARG A 179 9.42 7.16 -11.42
N GLY A 180 8.50 7.08 -10.48
CA GLY A 180 7.07 7.11 -10.77
C GLY A 180 6.65 8.40 -11.45
N ILE A 181 7.00 9.54 -10.85
CA ILE A 181 6.60 10.87 -11.34
C ILE A 181 7.36 11.37 -12.57
N GLU A 182 8.37 10.66 -13.07
CA GLU A 182 8.93 10.94 -14.40
C GLU A 182 7.87 10.79 -15.49
N ARG A 183 6.91 9.88 -15.29
CA ARG A 183 5.78 9.67 -16.19
C ARG A 183 4.69 10.72 -15.94
N ILE A 184 4.11 11.24 -17.00
CA ILE A 184 2.99 12.21 -16.93
C ILE A 184 1.70 11.48 -16.52
N GLY A 185 1.39 10.37 -17.19
CA GLY A 185 0.21 9.55 -16.96
C GLY A 185 0.55 8.12 -16.57
N GLY A 186 -0.48 7.28 -16.45
CA GLY A 186 -0.38 5.89 -16.00
C GLY A 186 -0.26 5.75 -14.48
N PHE A 187 -0.37 4.52 -13.97
CA PHE A 187 -0.30 4.22 -12.54
C PHE A 187 1.03 4.70 -11.93
N GLY A 188 0.96 5.47 -10.85
CA GLY A 188 2.11 6.08 -10.17
C GLY A 188 2.74 7.26 -10.92
N GLY A 189 2.17 7.72 -12.05
CA GLY A 189 2.60 8.93 -12.74
C GLY A 189 2.06 10.20 -12.08
N LYS A 190 2.47 11.39 -12.56
CA LYS A 190 2.08 12.70 -11.98
C LYS A 190 0.57 12.85 -11.82
N ALA A 191 -0.19 12.52 -12.88
CA ALA A 191 -1.65 12.66 -12.86
C ALA A 191 -2.29 11.71 -11.83
N ASP A 192 -1.81 10.48 -11.75
CA ASP A 192 -2.32 9.47 -10.82
C ASP A 192 -2.05 9.85 -9.35
N VAL A 193 -0.84 10.30 -9.04
CA VAL A 193 -0.48 10.78 -7.70
C VAL A 193 -1.37 11.95 -7.27
N LEU A 194 -1.57 12.94 -8.14
CA LEU A 194 -2.43 14.10 -7.86
C LEU A 194 -3.89 13.69 -7.68
N ALA A 195 -4.40 12.78 -8.52
CA ALA A 195 -5.76 12.27 -8.44
C ALA A 195 -5.99 11.49 -7.14
N SER A 196 -5.09 10.58 -6.80
CA SER A 196 -5.15 9.78 -5.57
C SER A 196 -5.13 10.66 -4.32
N CYS A 197 -4.22 11.62 -4.25
CA CYS A 197 -4.17 12.59 -3.16
C CYS A 197 -5.46 13.43 -3.06
N ALA A 198 -6.02 13.87 -4.19
CA ALA A 198 -7.27 14.64 -4.19
C ALA A 198 -8.48 13.79 -3.76
N ILE A 199 -8.55 12.52 -4.18
CA ILE A 199 -9.66 11.62 -3.88
C ILE A 199 -9.64 11.16 -2.42
N TYR A 200 -8.50 10.68 -1.95
CA TYR A 200 -8.41 10.01 -0.66
C TYR A 200 -8.16 10.97 0.51
N GLU A 201 -7.48 12.09 0.27
CA GLU A 201 -7.08 13.04 1.32
C GLU A 201 -7.64 14.45 1.11
N ASN A 202 -8.42 14.67 0.05
CA ASN A 202 -8.92 15.99 -0.36
C ASN A 202 -7.79 17.06 -0.45
N ASN A 203 -6.59 16.63 -0.72
CA ASN A 203 -5.37 17.44 -0.80
C ASN A 203 -4.48 16.96 -1.95
N PRO A 204 -4.51 17.58 -3.14
CA PRO A 204 -3.67 17.17 -4.26
C PRO A 204 -2.16 17.16 -3.98
N GLY A 205 -1.75 17.80 -2.90
CA GLY A 205 -0.35 17.89 -2.45
C GLY A 205 0.05 16.88 -1.37
N CYS A 206 -0.80 15.92 -1.00
CA CYS A 206 -0.59 14.98 0.11
C CYS A 206 0.74 14.21 0.00
N PHE A 207 1.19 13.89 -1.19
CA PHE A 207 2.47 13.21 -1.42
C PHE A 207 3.68 13.92 -0.78
N ARG A 208 3.60 15.26 -0.59
CA ARG A 208 4.66 16.02 0.08
C ARG A 208 4.70 15.73 1.57
N ASP A 209 3.56 15.47 2.16
CA ASP A 209 3.45 15.19 3.59
C ASP A 209 3.89 13.75 3.86
N SER A 210 3.54 12.78 3.01
CA SER A 210 4.08 11.42 3.05
C SER A 210 5.59 11.39 2.87
N LEU A 211 6.13 12.11 1.88
CA LEU A 211 7.59 12.20 1.69
C LEU A 211 8.30 12.78 2.93
N LYS A 212 7.73 13.82 3.56
CA LYS A 212 8.28 14.38 4.80
C LYS A 212 8.18 13.40 5.97
N ALA A 213 7.05 12.72 6.11
CA ALA A 213 6.83 11.73 7.16
C ALA A 213 7.84 10.58 7.05
N VAL A 214 8.02 10.04 5.85
CA VAL A 214 9.01 9.00 5.54
C VAL A 214 10.44 9.50 5.82
N ALA A 215 10.81 10.68 5.33
CA ALA A 215 12.13 11.25 5.57
C ALA A 215 12.45 11.44 7.07
N ALA A 216 11.46 11.88 7.84
CA ALA A 216 11.59 12.13 9.29
C ALA A 216 11.45 10.85 10.13
N ALA A 217 10.98 9.71 9.60
CA ALA A 217 10.74 8.49 10.35
C ALA A 217 12.00 8.01 11.09
N THR A 218 11.83 7.55 12.33
CA THR A 218 12.88 6.94 13.12
C THR A 218 12.57 5.46 13.39
N PRO A 219 13.56 4.61 13.69
CA PRO A 219 13.32 3.22 14.06
C PRO A 219 12.30 3.07 15.20
N ALA A 220 12.37 3.94 16.20
CA ALA A 220 11.43 3.94 17.32
C ALA A 220 9.99 4.26 16.90
N GLN A 221 9.80 5.21 15.98
CA GLN A 221 8.46 5.55 15.47
C GLN A 221 7.87 4.43 14.64
N VAL A 222 8.66 3.77 13.78
CA VAL A 222 8.21 2.60 13.02
C VAL A 222 7.80 1.48 13.98
N ARG A 223 8.64 1.18 14.98
CA ARG A 223 8.35 0.17 15.99
C ARG A 223 7.04 0.47 16.75
N GLN A 224 6.88 1.68 17.29
CA GLN A 224 5.68 2.07 18.04
C GLN A 224 4.40 1.97 17.21
N ASN A 225 4.49 2.32 15.92
CA ASN A 225 3.37 2.17 15.01
C ASN A 225 2.98 0.70 14.82
N LEU A 226 3.97 -0.17 14.69
CA LEU A 226 3.74 -1.60 14.54
C LEU A 226 3.16 -2.23 15.81
N GLU A 227 3.71 -1.94 16.98
CA GLU A 227 3.18 -2.42 18.27
C GLU A 227 1.69 -2.08 18.38
N LYS A 228 1.32 -0.82 18.15
CA LYS A 228 -0.07 -0.38 18.15
C LYS A 228 -0.94 -1.16 17.17
N LEU A 229 -0.52 -1.30 15.92
CA LEU A 229 -1.31 -1.97 14.88
C LEU A 229 -1.48 -3.47 15.12
N TRP A 230 -0.44 -4.14 15.66
CA TRP A 230 -0.50 -5.59 15.92
C TRP A 230 -1.21 -5.94 17.22
N ASP A 231 -1.30 -5.04 18.19
CA ASP A 231 -2.11 -5.21 19.39
C ASP A 231 -3.62 -5.01 19.12
N GLU A 232 -3.96 -4.26 18.06
CA GLU A 232 -5.34 -3.96 17.67
C GLU A 232 -5.91 -4.98 16.64
N VAL A 233 -5.10 -5.89 16.08
CA VAL A 233 -5.44 -6.85 15.02
C VAL A 233 -5.40 -8.28 15.53
#